data_c1b38c03502fd3f8159fc1a16ee0cb25
#
_entry.id   c1b38c03502fd3f8159fc1a16ee0cb25
#
_cell.length_a   1.000
_cell.length_b   1.000
_cell.length_c   1.000
_cell.angle_alpha   90.00
_cell.angle_beta   90.00
_cell.angle_gamma   90.00
#
_symmetry.space_group_name_H-M   'P 1'
#
loop_
_entity.id
_entity.type
_entity.pdbx_description
1 polymer ?
#
loop_
_entity_poly.entity_id
_entity_poly.type
_entity_poly.pdbx_seq_one_letter_code
_entity_poly.pdbx_strand_id
1 'polypeptide(L)'
;VGNGIAAVSAQAIESAGFAAVSLRADDRIEFAQNVALSTPRSLELNTRVIAAQGNAAVSLAAPYVALGDKDILPIPGMAAPLATSGVASLTVTADLIDLVGTLGLQGCSNTSLNATRNGRQDGEIRLRGRAPLSGTAQTGALRFAGALDLTAGQITPTTFSTFEIAGLTGDSMLRTHAPG
;
A
#
# COMPACT_ATOMS: atom_id res chain seq x y z
N VAL A 1 11.55 23.33 -15.55
CA VAL A 1 10.49 22.47 -15.03
C VAL A 1 11.11 21.78 -13.84
N GLY A 2 10.64 22.08 -12.63
CA GLY A 2 11.11 21.41 -11.43
C GLY A 2 10.85 19.90 -11.52
N ASN A 3 11.67 19.09 -10.88
CA ASN A 3 11.61 17.62 -10.95
C ASN A 3 10.36 17.01 -10.28
N GLY A 4 9.35 17.80 -9.99
CA GLY A 4 8.09 17.30 -9.42
C GLY A 4 8.22 16.58 -8.08
N ILE A 5 9.28 16.87 -7.30
CA ILE A 5 9.49 16.28 -5.98
C ILE A 5 8.91 17.23 -4.93
N ALA A 6 8.01 16.71 -4.10
CA ALA A 6 7.51 17.38 -2.92
C ALA A 6 7.90 16.59 -1.67
N ALA A 7 8.36 17.28 -0.64
CA ALA A 7 8.62 16.68 0.68
C ALA A 7 7.50 17.06 1.64
N VAL A 8 6.97 16.07 2.34
CA VAL A 8 5.90 16.24 3.34
C VAL A 8 6.36 15.61 4.65
N SER A 9 6.18 16.34 5.75
CA SER A 9 6.48 15.85 7.09
C SER A 9 5.26 15.16 7.72
N ALA A 10 5.40 13.93 8.17
CA ALA A 10 4.36 13.22 8.92
C ALA A 10 3.97 14.01 10.19
N GLN A 11 4.95 14.55 10.90
CA GLN A 11 4.70 15.38 12.09
C GLN A 11 3.87 16.63 11.75
N ALA A 12 4.12 17.26 10.59
CA ALA A 12 3.32 18.42 10.18
C ALA A 12 1.87 18.02 9.87
N ILE A 13 1.65 16.85 9.26
CA ILE A 13 0.30 16.31 9.01
C ILE A 13 -0.42 16.07 10.35
N GLU A 14 0.22 15.37 11.28
CA GLU A 14 -0.37 15.05 12.59
C GLU A 14 -0.65 16.30 13.42
N SER A 15 0.29 17.26 13.45
CA SER A 15 0.13 18.53 14.18
C SER A 15 -1.01 19.37 13.62
N ALA A 16 -1.30 19.28 12.34
CA ALA A 16 -2.40 19.98 11.70
C ALA A 16 -3.79 19.36 12.00
N GLY A 17 -3.82 18.15 12.58
CA GLY A 17 -5.05 17.50 13.03
C GLY A 17 -5.98 17.07 11.90
N PHE A 18 -5.45 16.75 10.73
CA PHE A 18 -6.26 16.26 9.60
C PHE A 18 -6.94 14.93 9.96
N ALA A 19 -8.25 14.87 9.78
CA ALA A 19 -9.01 13.63 9.96
C ALA A 19 -8.78 12.63 8.82
N ALA A 20 -8.55 13.12 7.62
CA ALA A 20 -8.30 12.33 6.42
C ALA A 20 -7.13 12.92 5.64
N VAL A 21 -6.25 12.06 5.13
CA VAL A 21 -5.08 12.44 4.34
C VAL A 21 -5.04 11.61 3.08
N SER A 22 -4.87 12.26 1.94
CA SER A 22 -4.61 11.61 0.67
C SER A 22 -3.34 12.18 0.06
N LEU A 23 -2.34 11.33 -0.14
CA LEU A 23 -1.09 11.65 -0.80
C LEU A 23 -1.11 11.03 -2.19
N ARG A 24 -0.82 11.83 -3.21
CA ARG A 24 -0.75 11.35 -4.60
C ARG A 24 0.60 11.65 -5.22
N ALA A 25 1.17 10.65 -5.85
CA ALA A 25 2.36 10.77 -6.67
C ALA A 25 2.26 9.84 -7.88
N ASP A 26 2.49 10.37 -9.08
CA ASP A 26 2.32 9.59 -10.31
C ASP A 26 3.41 8.50 -10.47
N ASP A 27 4.60 8.71 -9.91
CA ASP A 27 5.69 7.74 -9.92
C ASP A 27 5.76 6.96 -8.61
N ARG A 28 6.16 7.63 -7.51
CA ARG A 28 6.35 6.97 -6.21
C ARG A 28 6.09 7.89 -5.02
N ILE A 29 5.73 7.29 -3.90
CA ILE A 29 5.80 7.87 -2.57
C ILE A 29 6.96 7.20 -1.84
N GLU A 30 7.90 7.98 -1.35
CA GLU A 30 9.13 7.48 -0.74
C GLU A 30 9.26 7.93 0.71
N PHE A 31 9.59 6.98 1.57
CA PHE A 31 9.88 7.19 2.99
C PHE A 31 11.40 7.13 3.19
N ALA A 32 12.03 8.32 3.35
CA ALA A 32 13.48 8.43 3.49
C ALA A 32 14.00 8.12 4.90
N GLN A 33 13.11 8.04 5.88
CA GLN A 33 13.44 7.84 7.30
C GLN A 33 12.26 7.17 8.03
N ASN A 34 12.42 6.92 9.33
CA ASN A 34 11.32 6.42 10.16
C ASN A 34 10.12 7.37 10.10
N VAL A 35 8.96 6.80 9.84
CA VAL A 35 7.68 7.52 9.80
C VAL A 35 6.64 6.76 10.61
N ALA A 36 5.98 7.46 11.52
CA ALA A 36 4.74 7.04 12.12
C ALA A 36 3.67 8.07 11.72
N LEU A 37 2.66 7.65 10.99
CA LEU A 37 1.56 8.51 10.55
C LEU A 37 0.24 7.86 10.90
N SER A 38 -0.53 8.53 11.73
CA SER A 38 -1.87 8.09 12.15
C SER A 38 -2.90 9.17 11.85
N THR A 39 -4.03 8.78 11.29
CA THR A 39 -5.14 9.69 11.02
C THR A 39 -6.45 9.12 11.57
N PRO A 40 -7.34 9.97 12.14
CA PRO A 40 -8.56 9.50 12.79
C PRO A 40 -9.59 8.88 11.86
N ARG A 41 -9.50 9.11 10.54
CA ARG A 41 -10.52 8.66 9.59
C ARG A 41 -9.95 7.83 8.44
N SER A 42 -9.06 8.42 7.63
CA SER A 42 -8.55 7.72 6.45
C SER A 42 -7.17 8.20 6.02
N LEU A 43 -6.40 7.26 5.48
CA LEU A 43 -5.11 7.51 4.86
C LEU A 43 -5.08 6.84 3.47
N GLU A 44 -4.85 7.63 2.44
CA GLU A 44 -4.73 7.14 1.08
C GLU A 44 -3.35 7.46 0.51
N LEU A 45 -2.63 6.44 0.06
CA LEU A 45 -1.39 6.58 -0.70
C LEU A 45 -1.67 6.17 -2.17
N ASN A 46 -1.98 7.18 -2.98
CA ASN A 46 -2.34 7.00 -4.38
C ASN A 46 -1.07 7.09 -5.23
N THR A 47 -0.42 5.95 -5.44
CA THR A 47 0.83 5.83 -6.17
C THR A 47 1.03 4.42 -6.71
N ARG A 48 1.87 4.29 -7.74
CA ARG A 48 2.26 2.97 -8.29
C ARG A 48 3.36 2.30 -7.49
N VAL A 49 4.16 3.07 -6.75
CA VAL A 49 5.27 2.56 -5.96
C VAL A 49 5.28 3.19 -4.59
N ILE A 50 5.36 2.36 -3.56
CA ILE A 50 5.73 2.76 -2.21
C ILE A 50 7.16 2.27 -1.98
N ALA A 51 8.06 3.22 -1.70
CA ALA A 51 9.47 2.94 -1.45
C ALA A 51 9.86 3.34 -0.04
N ALA A 52 10.76 2.57 0.57
CA ALA A 52 11.39 2.92 1.84
C ALA A 52 12.92 2.83 1.71
N GLN A 53 13.64 3.81 2.24
CA GLN A 53 15.09 3.87 2.15
C GLN A 53 15.77 3.33 3.40
N GLY A 54 16.97 2.76 3.21
CA GLY A 54 17.81 2.29 4.30
C GLY A 54 17.05 1.34 5.24
N ASN A 55 17.16 1.57 6.53
CA ASN A 55 16.47 0.81 7.58
C ASN A 55 15.19 1.51 8.09
N ALA A 56 14.55 2.32 7.28
CA ALA A 56 13.35 3.04 7.67
C ALA A 56 12.25 2.08 8.21
N ALA A 57 11.72 2.41 9.38
CA ALA A 57 10.54 1.79 9.94
C ALA A 57 9.33 2.69 9.65
N VAL A 58 8.44 2.23 8.78
CA VAL A 58 7.26 2.98 8.37
C VAL A 58 6.03 2.36 9.00
N SER A 59 5.29 3.15 9.76
CA SER A 59 4.02 2.75 10.38
C SER A 59 2.90 3.70 9.94
N LEU A 60 1.88 3.15 9.32
CA LEU A 60 0.71 3.86 8.81
C LEU A 60 -0.54 3.32 9.50
N ALA A 61 -1.35 4.20 10.08
CA ALA A 61 -2.55 3.78 10.80
C ALA A 61 -3.75 4.69 10.51
N ALA A 62 -4.90 4.10 10.22
CA ALA A 62 -6.20 4.79 10.13
C ALA A 62 -7.32 3.74 10.14
N PRO A 63 -8.57 4.10 10.48
CA PRO A 63 -9.70 3.18 10.31
C PRO A 63 -9.86 2.68 8.86
N TYR A 64 -9.55 3.52 7.88
CA TYR A 64 -9.49 3.14 6.47
C TYR A 64 -8.16 3.52 5.85
N VAL A 65 -7.50 2.55 5.22
CA VAL A 65 -6.27 2.77 4.45
C VAL A 65 -6.44 2.26 3.02
N ALA A 66 -6.09 3.09 2.04
CA ALA A 66 -6.03 2.68 0.64
C ALA A 66 -4.61 2.86 0.08
N LEU A 67 -4.10 1.81 -0.55
CA LEU A 67 -2.77 1.78 -1.14
C LEU A 67 -2.87 1.37 -2.62
N GLY A 68 -2.22 2.12 -3.50
CA GLY A 68 -2.13 1.78 -4.91
C GLY A 68 -2.48 2.91 -5.87
N ASP A 69 -2.63 2.60 -7.14
CA ASP A 69 -2.75 3.58 -8.21
C ASP A 69 -4.21 3.92 -8.61
N LYS A 70 -5.05 4.15 -7.61
CA LYS A 70 -6.50 4.39 -7.76
C LYS A 70 -6.85 5.39 -8.87
N ASP A 71 -6.19 6.55 -8.89
CA ASP A 71 -6.52 7.67 -9.77
C ASP A 71 -5.41 7.99 -10.79
N ILE A 72 -4.40 7.14 -10.90
CA ILE A 72 -3.30 7.32 -11.85
C ILE A 72 -3.67 6.66 -13.17
N LEU A 73 -3.78 7.42 -14.23
CA LEU A 73 -4.11 6.87 -15.54
C LEU A 73 -3.00 5.94 -16.04
N PRO A 74 -3.34 4.75 -16.54
CA PRO A 74 -2.35 3.87 -17.15
C PRO A 74 -1.75 4.58 -18.36
N ILE A 75 -0.43 4.64 -18.39
CA ILE A 75 0.30 5.12 -19.57
C ILE A 75 0.55 3.90 -20.45
N PRO A 76 0.05 3.88 -21.69
CA PRO A 76 0.31 2.77 -22.60
C PRO A 76 1.83 2.51 -22.75
N GLY A 77 2.25 1.25 -22.61
CA GLY A 77 3.66 0.86 -22.70
C GLY A 77 4.47 1.11 -21.42
N MET A 78 3.90 1.68 -20.37
CA MET A 78 4.59 1.79 -19.09
C MET A 78 4.75 0.40 -18.45
N ALA A 79 5.95 0.06 -18.07
CA ALA A 79 6.24 -1.19 -17.37
C ALA A 79 5.49 -1.26 -16.03
N ALA A 80 5.11 -2.47 -15.64
CA ALA A 80 4.57 -2.70 -14.31
C ALA A 80 5.61 -2.32 -13.24
N PRO A 81 5.20 -1.74 -12.12
CA PRO A 81 6.11 -1.38 -11.05
C PRO A 81 6.85 -2.61 -10.54
N LEU A 82 8.16 -2.47 -10.35
CA LEU A 82 9.01 -3.51 -9.80
C LEU A 82 9.00 -3.42 -8.28
N ALA A 83 9.10 -4.56 -7.62
CA ALA A 83 9.45 -4.62 -6.21
C ALA A 83 10.96 -4.86 -6.07
N THR A 84 11.56 -4.31 -5.03
CA THR A 84 12.95 -4.55 -4.68
C THR A 84 13.07 -4.85 -3.20
N SER A 85 13.92 -5.80 -2.86
CA SER A 85 14.26 -6.07 -1.46
C SER A 85 15.12 -4.94 -0.88
N GLY A 86 15.09 -4.81 0.43
CA GLY A 86 15.90 -3.87 1.20
C GLY A 86 15.92 -4.31 2.65
N VAL A 87 16.12 -3.36 3.57
CA VAL A 87 16.14 -3.64 5.02
C VAL A 87 15.08 -2.85 5.78
N ALA A 88 14.31 -2.02 5.09
CA ALA A 88 13.20 -1.27 5.68
C ALA A 88 12.02 -2.18 6.05
N SER A 89 11.13 -1.65 6.89
CA SER A 89 9.85 -2.28 7.22
C SER A 89 8.68 -1.35 6.96
N LEU A 90 7.57 -1.92 6.49
CA LEU A 90 6.31 -1.22 6.31
C LEU A 90 5.21 -1.94 7.10
N THR A 91 4.58 -1.23 8.01
CA THR A 91 3.42 -1.73 8.75
C THR A 91 2.22 -0.85 8.49
N VAL A 92 1.12 -1.44 8.10
CA VAL A 92 -0.16 -0.77 7.89
C VAL A 92 -1.19 -1.38 8.81
N THR A 93 -1.89 -0.55 9.58
CA THR A 93 -2.95 -1.01 10.49
C THR A 93 -4.24 -0.24 10.22
N ALA A 94 -5.33 -0.95 9.96
CA ALA A 94 -6.65 -0.35 9.68
C ALA A 94 -7.78 -1.32 10.01
N ASP A 95 -9.01 -0.82 10.10
CA ASP A 95 -10.21 -1.69 10.12
C ASP A 95 -10.45 -2.27 8.72
N LEU A 96 -10.15 -1.46 7.70
CA LEU A 96 -10.30 -1.80 6.30
C LEU A 96 -9.09 -1.34 5.49
N ILE A 97 -8.44 -2.26 4.79
CA ILE A 97 -7.34 -1.98 3.85
C ILE A 97 -7.81 -2.27 2.43
N ASP A 98 -7.74 -1.27 1.56
CA ASP A 98 -7.94 -1.44 0.13
C ASP A 98 -6.57 -1.49 -0.60
N LEU A 99 -6.30 -2.56 -1.32
CA LEU A 99 -5.23 -2.63 -2.29
C LEU A 99 -5.81 -2.37 -3.68
N VAL A 100 -5.47 -1.23 -4.28
CA VAL A 100 -6.15 -0.74 -5.49
C VAL A 100 -5.21 -0.71 -6.69
N GLY A 101 -5.63 -1.30 -7.79
CA GLY A 101 -4.85 -1.28 -9.03
C GLY A 101 -3.50 -1.98 -8.88
N THR A 102 -2.42 -1.37 -9.35
CA THR A 102 -1.09 -1.99 -9.33
C THR A 102 -0.14 -1.23 -8.41
N LEU A 103 0.43 -1.95 -7.45
CA LEU A 103 1.35 -1.41 -6.45
C LEU A 103 2.64 -2.25 -6.38
N GLY A 104 3.79 -1.59 -6.45
CA GLY A 104 5.10 -2.18 -6.17
C GLY A 104 5.66 -1.66 -4.84
N LEU A 105 6.18 -2.57 -4.02
CA LEU A 105 6.89 -2.24 -2.78
C LEU A 105 8.39 -2.30 -3.00
N GLN A 106 9.11 -1.24 -2.66
CA GLN A 106 10.55 -1.14 -2.86
C GLN A 106 11.28 -0.85 -1.56
N GLY A 107 12.42 -1.55 -1.37
CA GLY A 107 13.30 -1.33 -0.22
C GLY A 107 12.85 -1.99 1.08
N CYS A 108 11.72 -2.70 1.09
CA CYS A 108 11.19 -3.37 2.29
C CYS A 108 11.67 -4.83 2.35
N SER A 109 12.23 -5.22 3.51
CA SER A 109 12.47 -6.63 3.85
C SER A 109 11.22 -7.30 4.41
N ASN A 110 10.37 -6.52 5.06
CA ASN A 110 9.13 -6.97 5.69
C ASN A 110 8.01 -5.96 5.50
N THR A 111 6.86 -6.44 5.06
CA THR A 111 5.63 -5.65 4.96
C THR A 111 4.52 -6.38 5.70
N SER A 112 3.85 -5.69 6.63
CA SER A 112 2.73 -6.21 7.39
C SER A 112 1.48 -5.37 7.13
N LEU A 113 0.44 -5.99 6.60
CA LEU A 113 -0.87 -5.38 6.40
C LEU A 113 -1.84 -6.00 7.41
N ASN A 114 -2.20 -5.24 8.42
CA ASN A 114 -3.00 -5.70 9.55
C ASN A 114 -4.39 -5.04 9.52
N ALA A 115 -5.38 -5.78 9.04
CA ALA A 115 -6.77 -5.35 9.13
C ALA A 115 -7.35 -5.79 10.47
N THR A 116 -7.50 -4.84 11.39
CA THR A 116 -7.99 -5.08 12.75
C THR A 116 -9.14 -4.14 13.06
N ARG A 117 -10.24 -4.64 13.57
CA ARG A 117 -11.36 -3.83 14.03
C ARG A 117 -11.50 -3.94 15.54
N ASN A 118 -11.53 -2.79 16.23
CA ASN A 118 -11.63 -2.75 17.69
C ASN A 118 -10.58 -3.61 18.43
N GLY A 119 -9.37 -3.67 17.90
CA GLY A 119 -8.29 -4.49 18.45
C GLY A 119 -8.39 -5.99 18.17
N ARG A 120 -9.39 -6.43 17.38
CA ARG A 120 -9.52 -7.80 16.89
C ARG A 120 -9.06 -7.89 15.45
N GLN A 121 -8.57 -9.04 15.04
CA GLN A 121 -8.14 -9.32 13.66
C GLN A 121 -9.33 -9.69 12.77
N ASP A 122 -10.44 -8.95 12.90
CA ASP A 122 -11.69 -9.17 12.18
C ASP A 122 -11.96 -8.09 11.12
N GLY A 123 -10.96 -7.28 10.81
CA GLY A 123 -11.02 -6.34 9.71
C GLY A 123 -10.94 -7.01 8.34
N GLU A 124 -10.95 -6.21 7.29
CA GLU A 124 -10.99 -6.69 5.91
C GLU A 124 -9.83 -6.12 5.07
N ILE A 125 -9.20 -6.97 4.26
CA ILE A 125 -8.33 -6.55 3.17
C ILE A 125 -9.05 -6.80 1.86
N ARG A 126 -9.35 -5.73 1.11
CA ARG A 126 -9.99 -5.85 -0.20
C ARG A 126 -8.99 -5.70 -1.33
N LEU A 127 -9.06 -6.62 -2.26
CA LEU A 127 -8.23 -6.65 -3.46
C LEU A 127 -9.06 -6.03 -4.61
N ARG A 128 -8.76 -4.77 -4.94
CA ARG A 128 -9.52 -3.97 -5.89
C ARG A 128 -8.74 -3.82 -7.18
N GLY A 129 -9.21 -4.48 -8.22
CA GLY A 129 -8.73 -4.21 -9.57
C GLY A 129 -9.09 -2.79 -10.00
N ARG A 130 -8.39 -2.31 -11.01
CA ARG A 130 -8.68 -1.07 -11.69
C ARG A 130 -9.26 -1.36 -13.07
N ALA A 131 -10.27 -0.58 -13.46
CA ALA A 131 -10.83 -0.68 -14.80
C ALA A 131 -9.77 -0.26 -15.84
N PRO A 132 -9.54 -1.05 -16.90
CA PRO A 132 -8.71 -0.62 -18.00
C PRO A 132 -9.38 0.54 -18.75
N LEU A 133 -8.62 1.23 -19.60
CA LEU A 133 -9.16 2.29 -20.47
C LEU A 133 -10.21 1.74 -21.44
N SER A 134 -10.20 0.46 -21.73
CA SER A 134 -11.17 -0.26 -22.54
C SER A 134 -11.41 -1.65 -21.97
N GLY A 135 -12.68 -2.06 -21.86
CA GLY A 135 -13.07 -3.37 -21.35
C GLY A 135 -13.76 -3.32 -19.98
N THR A 136 -14.25 -4.46 -19.52
CA THR A 136 -15.02 -4.59 -18.29
C THR A 136 -14.24 -5.27 -17.14
N ALA A 137 -13.18 -6.02 -17.44
CA ALA A 137 -12.39 -6.71 -16.44
C ALA A 137 -11.48 -5.74 -15.69
N GLN A 138 -11.60 -5.71 -14.39
CA GLN A 138 -10.73 -4.94 -13.51
C GLN A 138 -9.50 -5.78 -13.15
N THR A 139 -8.31 -5.21 -13.27
CA THR A 139 -7.07 -5.91 -12.93
C THR A 139 -6.27 -5.13 -11.89
N GLY A 140 -5.58 -5.84 -11.01
CA GLY A 140 -4.68 -5.25 -10.05
C GLY A 140 -3.55 -6.21 -9.68
N ALA A 141 -2.51 -5.67 -9.09
CA ALA A 141 -1.40 -6.48 -8.59
C ALA A 141 -0.69 -5.80 -7.42
N LEU A 142 -0.32 -6.58 -6.42
CA LEU A 142 0.65 -6.21 -5.40
C LEU A 142 1.95 -6.97 -5.66
N ARG A 143 3.03 -6.23 -5.88
CA ARG A 143 4.36 -6.78 -6.10
C ARG A 143 5.24 -6.45 -4.92
N PHE A 144 5.89 -7.48 -4.36
CA PHE A 144 6.72 -7.34 -3.18
C PHE A 144 8.02 -8.15 -3.32
N ALA A 145 8.99 -7.82 -2.47
CA ALA A 145 10.20 -8.59 -2.25
C ALA A 145 10.40 -8.73 -0.74
N GLY A 146 11.00 -9.83 -0.27
CA GLY A 146 11.09 -10.14 1.15
C GLY A 146 9.80 -10.77 1.70
N ALA A 147 9.42 -10.46 2.94
CA ALA A 147 8.23 -11.02 3.57
C ALA A 147 7.01 -10.09 3.44
N LEU A 148 5.86 -10.67 3.12
CA LEU A 148 4.56 -10.02 3.15
C LEU A 148 3.63 -10.81 4.07
N ASP A 149 3.24 -10.17 5.17
CA ASP A 149 2.29 -10.71 6.15
C ASP A 149 0.94 -10.00 6.00
N LEU A 150 -0.10 -10.77 5.73
CA LEU A 150 -1.49 -10.30 5.64
C LEU A 150 -2.28 -10.87 6.82
N THR A 151 -2.74 -9.98 7.69
CA THR A 151 -3.57 -10.34 8.85
C THR A 151 -4.94 -9.68 8.72
N ALA A 152 -5.99 -10.48 8.58
CA ALA A 152 -7.36 -9.99 8.43
C ALA A 152 -8.38 -11.08 8.75
N GLY A 153 -9.57 -10.69 9.18
CA GLY A 153 -10.71 -11.59 9.26
C GLY A 153 -11.17 -12.06 7.88
N GLN A 154 -10.96 -11.23 6.88
CA GLN A 154 -11.35 -11.54 5.51
C GLN A 154 -10.41 -10.87 4.50
N ILE A 155 -10.03 -11.63 3.47
CA ILE A 155 -9.30 -11.11 2.29
C ILE A 155 -10.15 -11.42 1.07
N THR A 156 -10.70 -10.39 0.42
CA THR A 156 -11.67 -10.56 -0.67
C THR A 156 -11.32 -9.76 -1.92
N PRO A 157 -11.42 -10.36 -3.10
CA PRO A 157 -11.44 -9.60 -4.33
C PRO A 157 -12.78 -8.86 -4.48
N THR A 158 -12.75 -7.68 -5.07
CA THR A 158 -13.98 -6.98 -5.46
C THR A 158 -14.59 -7.63 -6.71
N THR A 159 -15.88 -7.43 -6.90
CA THR A 159 -16.62 -8.02 -8.05
C THR A 159 -15.96 -7.65 -9.39
N PHE A 160 -15.85 -8.61 -10.29
CA PHE A 160 -15.20 -8.48 -11.60
C PHE A 160 -13.70 -8.10 -11.56
N SER A 161 -13.03 -8.28 -10.43
CA SER A 161 -11.59 -8.03 -10.30
C SER A 161 -10.78 -9.31 -10.39
N THR A 162 -9.67 -9.22 -11.11
CA THR A 162 -8.55 -10.17 -11.01
C THR A 162 -7.41 -9.44 -10.33
N PHE A 163 -6.90 -10.01 -9.23
CA PHE A 163 -5.81 -9.41 -8.47
C PHE A 163 -4.68 -10.41 -8.24
N GLU A 164 -3.46 -10.02 -8.59
CA GLU A 164 -2.25 -10.82 -8.40
C GLU A 164 -1.48 -10.34 -7.18
N ILE A 165 -0.99 -11.26 -6.36
CA ILE A 165 0.00 -10.97 -5.30
C ILE A 165 1.27 -11.73 -5.67
N ALA A 166 2.32 -11.01 -6.07
CA ALA A 166 3.53 -11.58 -6.63
C ALA A 166 4.79 -11.22 -5.85
N GLY A 167 5.46 -12.24 -5.31
CA GLY A 167 6.82 -12.12 -4.79
C GLY A 167 7.83 -12.17 -5.94
N LEU A 168 8.71 -11.18 -6.04
CA LEU A 168 9.61 -11.01 -7.18
C LEU A 168 11.05 -11.49 -6.94
N THR A 169 11.36 -12.00 -5.77
CA THR A 169 12.68 -12.57 -5.44
C THR A 169 12.54 -14.00 -4.95
N GLY A 170 13.60 -14.80 -5.06
CA GLY A 170 13.59 -16.19 -4.57
C GLY A 170 13.33 -16.34 -3.06
N ASP A 171 13.58 -15.29 -2.29
CA ASP A 171 13.36 -15.24 -0.84
C ASP A 171 12.01 -14.58 -0.47
N SER A 172 11.17 -14.26 -1.45
CA SER A 172 9.86 -13.67 -1.18
C SER A 172 8.94 -14.68 -0.48
N MET A 173 8.32 -14.26 0.61
CA MET A 173 7.43 -15.09 1.41
C MET A 173 6.11 -14.39 1.66
N LEU A 174 5.02 -15.00 1.24
CA LEU A 174 3.66 -14.56 1.58
C LEU A 174 3.12 -15.39 2.74
N ARG A 175 2.67 -14.72 3.80
CA ARG A 175 1.96 -15.33 4.92
C ARG A 175 0.59 -14.71 5.07
N THR A 176 -0.39 -15.52 5.40
CA THR A 176 -1.74 -15.08 5.74
C THR A 176 -2.08 -15.58 7.14
N HIS A 177 -2.62 -14.71 7.95
CA HIS A 177 -3.01 -15.03 9.32
C HIS A 177 -4.53 -14.89 9.45
N ALA A 178 -5.18 -15.97 9.89
CA ALA A 178 -6.58 -15.92 10.30
C ALA A 178 -6.69 -15.23 11.66
N PRO A 179 -7.84 -14.61 11.97
CA PRO A 179 -8.09 -14.09 13.31
C PRO A 179 -8.04 -15.23 14.32
N GLY A 180 -7.32 -15.01 15.42
CA GLY A 180 -7.28 -15.91 16.56
C GLY A 180 -8.53 -15.75 17.43
#